data_161026f2a520895f84d7a608302f0ead
#
_entry.id   161026f2a520895f84d7a608302f0ead
#
_cell.length_a   1.000
_cell.length_b   1.000
_cell.length_c   1.000
_cell.angle_alpha   90.00
_cell.angle_beta   90.00
_cell.angle_gamma   90.00
#
_symmetry.space_group_name_H-M   'P 1'
#
loop_
_entity.id
_entity.type
_entity.pdbx_description
1 polymer ?
#
loop_
_entity_poly.entity_id
_entity_poly.type
_entity_poly.pdbx_seq_one_letter_code
_entity_poly.pdbx_strand_id
1 'polypeptide(L)'
;MTTPQGQPVTLMVADDDHSVAQLEGLFSEQRDLEWQEFLADCDKYEAELADEVKKGKLTLAELDEEEESLERLRRWYRAIRARDLFGAASAPVADRRLKECSEALERYAELVYQAREPL
;
A
#
# COMPACT_ATOMS: atom_id res chain seq x y z
N MET A 1 -28.27 31.48 -10.05
CA MET A 1 -27.96 31.15 -10.02
C MET A 1 -27.40 30.51 -9.67
N THR A 2 -27.31 30.13 -9.53
CA THR A 2 -27.01 29.72 -9.21
C THR A 2 -26.39 28.97 -9.17
N THR A 3 -26.33 28.61 -9.11
CA THR A 3 -25.81 28.04 -8.98
C THR A 3 -24.82 27.95 -9.25
N PRO A 4 -24.86 28.20 -9.39
CA PRO A 4 -23.71 28.16 -9.74
C PRO A 4 -22.77 27.49 -9.21
N GLN A 5 -22.77 27.36 -8.57
CA GLN A 5 -21.83 26.82 -7.76
C GLN A 5 -20.97 25.88 -8.48
N GLY A 6 -20.22 25.06 -8.16
CA GLY A 6 -19.24 24.25 -8.76
C GLY A 6 -19.61 23.54 -10.03
N GLN A 7 -20.84 23.48 -10.33
CA GLN A 7 -21.29 22.79 -11.51
C GLN A 7 -20.77 23.34 -12.81
N PRO A 8 -20.79 24.65 -13.01
CA PRO A 8 -20.27 25.21 -14.25
C PRO A 8 -18.83 24.84 -14.46
N VAL A 9 -18.07 24.87 -13.41
CA VAL A 9 -16.66 24.54 -13.49
C VAL A 9 -16.47 23.10 -13.95
N THR A 10 -17.23 22.19 -13.38
CA THR A 10 -17.12 20.79 -13.72
C THR A 10 -17.44 20.54 -15.19
N LEU A 11 -18.49 21.14 -15.68
CA LEU A 11 -18.91 20.94 -17.06
C LEU A 11 -17.90 21.48 -18.03
N MET A 12 -17.36 22.64 -17.73
CA MET A 12 -16.40 23.27 -18.66
C MET A 12 -15.11 22.49 -18.72
N VAL A 13 -14.70 21.94 -17.61
CA VAL A 13 -13.50 21.12 -17.57
C VAL A 13 -13.67 19.90 -18.46
N ALA A 14 -14.84 19.30 -18.46
CA ALA A 14 -15.10 18.10 -19.25
C ALA A 14 -15.00 18.32 -20.74
N ASP A 15 -15.19 19.55 -21.20
CA ASP A 15 -15.18 19.86 -22.61
C ASP A 15 -13.82 20.28 -23.16
N ASP A 16 -12.82 20.38 -22.31
CA ASP A 16 -11.52 20.89 -22.68
C ASP A 16 -10.46 19.82 -22.46
N ASP A 17 -9.82 19.37 -23.53
CA ASP A 17 -8.79 18.32 -23.45
C ASP A 17 -7.66 18.71 -22.50
N HIS A 18 -7.25 19.98 -22.51
CA HIS A 18 -6.20 20.45 -21.63
C HIS A 18 -6.64 20.35 -20.16
N SER A 19 -7.87 20.74 -19.87
CA SER A 19 -8.41 20.67 -18.51
C SER A 19 -8.58 19.23 -18.05
N VAL A 20 -8.99 18.35 -18.94
CA VAL A 20 -9.10 16.91 -18.62
C VAL A 20 -7.73 16.37 -18.28
N ALA A 21 -6.71 16.68 -19.06
CA ALA A 21 -5.35 16.22 -18.79
C ALA A 21 -4.85 16.75 -17.44
N GLN A 22 -5.18 17.99 -17.10
CA GLN A 22 -4.81 18.55 -15.80
C GLN A 22 -5.48 17.81 -14.65
N LEU A 23 -6.77 17.47 -14.79
CA LEU A 23 -7.48 16.72 -13.77
C LEU A 23 -6.90 15.33 -13.59
N GLU A 24 -6.59 14.65 -14.69
CA GLU A 24 -5.97 13.33 -14.62
C GLU A 24 -4.63 13.41 -13.90
N GLY A 25 -3.85 14.44 -14.18
CA GLY A 25 -2.57 14.66 -13.50
C GLY A 25 -2.74 14.84 -11.99
N LEU A 26 -3.74 15.63 -11.59
CA LEU A 26 -4.01 15.84 -10.17
C LEU A 26 -4.44 14.57 -9.46
N PHE A 27 -5.32 13.80 -10.08
CA PHE A 27 -5.74 12.52 -9.50
C PHE A 27 -4.59 11.54 -9.39
N SER A 28 -3.73 11.49 -10.40
CA SER A 28 -2.55 10.63 -10.37
C SER A 28 -1.58 11.05 -9.27
N GLU A 29 -1.41 12.36 -9.07
CA GLU A 29 -0.54 12.85 -8.00
C GLU A 29 -1.06 12.46 -6.62
N GLN A 30 -2.37 12.55 -6.41
CA GLN A 30 -2.97 12.14 -5.13
C GLN A 30 -2.79 10.67 -4.88
N ARG A 31 -3.01 9.84 -5.91
CA ARG A 31 -2.80 8.40 -5.77
C ARG A 31 -1.33 8.08 -5.54
N ASP A 32 -0.44 8.82 -6.20
CA ASP A 32 0.98 8.60 -6.03
C ASP A 32 1.42 8.90 -4.60
N LEU A 33 0.88 9.95 -4.00
CA LEU A 33 1.15 10.25 -2.59
C LEU A 33 0.66 9.14 -1.67
N GLU A 34 -0.53 8.59 -1.94
CA GLU A 34 -1.02 7.45 -1.18
C GLU A 34 -0.12 6.23 -1.33
N TRP A 35 0.34 5.97 -2.56
CA TRP A 35 1.26 4.86 -2.80
C TRP A 35 2.56 5.06 -2.04
N GLN A 36 3.06 6.29 -1.96
CA GLN A 36 4.28 6.57 -1.22
C GLN A 36 4.11 6.30 0.28
N GLU A 37 2.96 6.64 0.84
CA GLU A 37 2.66 6.31 2.23
C GLU A 37 2.60 4.79 2.42
N PHE A 38 1.99 4.09 1.48
CA PHE A 38 1.94 2.63 1.50
C PHE A 38 3.34 2.03 1.45
N LEU A 39 4.20 2.56 0.58
CA LEU A 39 5.58 2.09 0.47
C LEU A 39 6.35 2.29 1.76
N ALA A 40 6.15 3.42 2.43
CA ALA A 40 6.79 3.67 3.72
C ALA A 40 6.34 2.64 4.76
N ASP A 41 5.08 2.25 4.74
CA ASP A 41 4.57 1.23 5.65
C ASP A 41 5.12 -0.16 5.32
N CYS A 42 5.35 -0.44 4.04
CA CYS A 42 6.01 -1.69 3.65
C CYS A 42 7.43 -1.76 4.23
N ASP A 43 8.17 -0.66 4.12
CA ASP A 43 9.53 -0.60 4.68
C ASP A 43 9.51 -0.79 6.19
N LYS A 44 8.55 -0.17 6.85
CA LYS A 44 8.40 -0.29 8.30
C LYS A 44 8.07 -1.73 8.69
N TYR A 45 7.19 -2.37 7.94
CA TYR A 45 6.81 -3.75 8.18
C TYR A 45 8.01 -4.69 8.12
N GLU A 46 8.82 -4.56 7.07
CA GLU A 46 10.00 -5.40 6.92
C GLU A 46 11.02 -5.12 8.03
N ALA A 47 11.17 -3.85 8.42
CA ALA A 47 12.07 -3.49 9.52
C ALA A 47 11.62 -4.11 10.83
N GLU A 48 10.32 -4.16 11.08
CA GLU A 48 9.76 -4.77 12.29
C GLU A 48 10.02 -6.27 12.32
N LEU A 49 9.85 -6.95 11.19
CA LEU A 49 10.17 -8.38 11.10
C LEU A 49 11.64 -8.63 11.38
N ALA A 50 12.52 -7.83 10.79
CA ALA A 50 13.95 -7.97 11.02
C ALA A 50 14.30 -7.74 12.51
N ASP A 51 13.64 -6.79 13.14
CA ASP A 51 13.87 -6.50 14.54
C ASP A 51 13.41 -7.65 15.43
N GLU A 52 12.30 -8.28 15.09
CA GLU A 52 11.80 -9.43 15.86
C GLU A 52 12.72 -10.63 15.76
N VAL A 53 13.27 -10.87 14.57
CA VAL A 53 14.27 -11.92 14.38
C VAL A 53 15.49 -11.61 15.24
N LYS A 54 15.95 -10.38 15.22
CA LYS A 54 17.12 -9.95 15.97
C LYS A 54 16.93 -10.13 17.47
N LYS A 55 15.72 -9.86 17.96
CA LYS A 55 15.39 -10.00 19.38
C LYS A 55 15.04 -11.42 19.77
N GLY A 56 14.99 -12.33 18.82
CA GLY A 56 14.62 -13.71 19.09
C GLY A 56 13.14 -13.91 19.39
N LYS A 57 12.29 -13.00 18.97
CA LYS A 57 10.84 -13.12 19.18
C LYS A 57 10.22 -14.00 18.10
N LEU A 58 10.49 -15.29 18.19
CA LEU A 58 10.05 -16.27 17.19
C LEU A 58 8.93 -17.13 17.77
N THR A 59 7.76 -16.53 17.99
CA THR A 59 6.63 -17.20 18.60
C THR A 59 5.42 -17.18 17.67
N LEU A 60 4.49 -18.11 17.88
CA LEU A 60 3.26 -18.12 17.10
C LEU A 60 2.42 -16.87 17.32
N ALA A 61 2.44 -16.33 18.56
CA ALA A 61 1.70 -15.11 18.84
C ALA A 61 2.22 -13.94 18.01
N GLU A 62 3.55 -13.79 17.91
CA GLU A 62 4.15 -12.77 17.09
C GLU A 62 3.85 -12.99 15.61
N LEU A 63 3.91 -14.25 15.16
CA LEU A 63 3.59 -14.57 13.78
C LEU A 63 2.15 -14.19 13.45
N ASP A 64 1.20 -14.47 14.33
CA ASP A 64 -0.20 -14.09 14.12
C ASP A 64 -0.34 -12.58 13.99
N GLU A 65 0.35 -11.82 14.81
CA GLU A 65 0.31 -10.36 14.74
C GLU A 65 0.87 -9.85 13.41
N GLU A 66 1.97 -10.46 12.96
CA GLU A 66 2.58 -10.04 11.70
C GLU A 66 1.74 -10.45 10.50
N GLU A 67 1.06 -11.58 10.58
CA GLU A 67 0.12 -11.97 9.54
C GLU A 67 -1.03 -10.98 9.43
N GLU A 68 -1.55 -10.51 10.55
CA GLU A 68 -2.59 -9.49 10.56
C GLU A 68 -2.08 -8.18 10.00
N SER A 69 -0.87 -7.80 10.34
CA SER A 69 -0.28 -6.56 9.81
C SER A 69 -0.14 -6.62 8.29
N LEU A 70 0.30 -7.77 7.76
CA LEU A 70 0.40 -7.93 6.31
C LEU A 70 -0.98 -7.89 5.66
N GLU A 71 -1.97 -8.48 6.31
CA GLU A 71 -3.32 -8.45 5.77
C GLU A 71 -3.88 -7.02 5.71
N ARG A 72 -3.54 -6.18 6.69
CA ARG A 72 -3.91 -4.77 6.64
C ARG A 72 -3.25 -4.07 5.46
N LEU A 73 -1.97 -4.36 5.19
CA LEU A 73 -1.28 -3.81 4.02
C LEU A 73 -1.96 -4.26 2.73
N ARG A 74 -2.35 -5.53 2.64
CA ARG A 74 -3.05 -6.04 1.46
C ARG A 74 -4.38 -5.34 1.22
N ARG A 75 -5.16 -5.11 2.28
CA ARG A 75 -6.42 -4.39 2.17
C ARG A 75 -6.21 -2.96 1.71
N TRP A 76 -5.20 -2.31 2.26
CA TRP A 76 -4.88 -0.93 1.88
C TRP A 76 -4.44 -0.87 0.43
N TYR A 77 -3.60 -1.81 0.01
CA TYR A 77 -3.17 -1.91 -1.39
C TYR A 77 -4.40 -2.01 -2.31
N ARG A 78 -5.32 -2.89 -2.01
CA ARG A 78 -6.51 -3.07 -2.82
C ARG A 78 -7.37 -1.81 -2.86
N ALA A 79 -7.47 -1.11 -1.74
CA ALA A 79 -8.25 0.11 -1.66
C ALA A 79 -7.66 1.22 -2.52
N ILE A 80 -6.34 1.39 -2.49
CA ILE A 80 -5.70 2.40 -3.33
C ILE A 80 -5.83 2.01 -4.80
N ARG A 81 -5.62 0.74 -5.12
CA ARG A 81 -5.76 0.24 -6.50
C ARG A 81 -7.14 0.53 -7.06
N ALA A 82 -8.17 0.37 -6.25
CA ALA A 82 -9.54 0.62 -6.68
C ALA A 82 -9.77 2.10 -7.02
N ARG A 83 -9.01 3.00 -6.41
CA ARG A 83 -9.12 4.44 -6.65
C ARG A 83 -8.15 4.95 -7.70
N ASP A 84 -7.17 4.13 -8.11
CA ASP A 84 -6.11 4.57 -9.02
C ASP A 84 -6.57 4.40 -10.47
N LEU A 85 -7.40 5.32 -10.91
CA LEU A 85 -8.07 5.25 -12.21
C LEU A 85 -7.15 5.51 -13.39
N PHE A 86 -6.06 6.24 -13.18
CA PHE A 86 -5.19 6.69 -14.26
C PHE A 86 -3.79 6.08 -14.20
N GLY A 87 -3.57 5.13 -13.31
CA GLY A 87 -2.30 4.42 -13.24
C GLY A 87 -1.15 5.28 -12.73
N ALA A 88 -1.16 5.60 -11.43
CA ALA A 88 -0.08 6.37 -10.84
C ALA A 88 1.26 5.67 -11.00
N ALA A 89 2.33 6.46 -11.09
CA ALA A 89 3.68 5.95 -11.36
C ALA A 89 4.18 4.98 -10.30
N SER A 90 3.78 5.17 -9.06
CA SER A 90 4.25 4.33 -7.94
C SER A 90 3.52 3.00 -7.82
N ALA A 91 2.42 2.78 -8.58
CA ALA A 91 1.63 1.56 -8.44
C ALA A 91 2.43 0.28 -8.69
N PRO A 92 3.24 0.17 -9.76
CA PRO A 92 4.04 -1.05 -9.97
C PRO A 92 5.06 -1.29 -8.87
N VAL A 93 5.62 -0.22 -8.31
CA VAL A 93 6.56 -0.33 -7.19
C VAL A 93 5.84 -0.86 -5.96
N ALA A 94 4.63 -0.37 -5.71
CA ALA A 94 3.82 -0.82 -4.57
C ALA A 94 3.50 -2.32 -4.67
N ASP A 95 3.15 -2.78 -5.86
CA ASP A 95 2.87 -4.20 -6.09
C ASP A 95 4.09 -5.05 -5.74
N ARG A 96 5.25 -4.65 -6.21
CA ARG A 96 6.49 -5.37 -5.94
C ARG A 96 6.82 -5.36 -4.44
N ARG A 97 6.66 -4.20 -3.80
CA ARG A 97 6.97 -4.10 -2.37
C ARG A 97 6.05 -4.96 -1.52
N LEU A 98 4.77 -5.04 -1.88
CA LEU A 98 3.84 -5.91 -1.15
C LEU A 98 4.26 -7.37 -1.27
N LYS A 99 4.69 -7.79 -2.46
CA LYS A 99 5.19 -9.15 -2.66
C LYS A 99 6.43 -9.41 -1.82
N GLU A 100 7.33 -8.45 -1.74
CA GLU A 100 8.52 -8.57 -0.91
C GLU A 100 8.18 -8.69 0.57
N CYS A 101 7.20 -7.94 1.04
CA CYS A 101 6.72 -8.06 2.40
C CYS A 101 6.13 -9.45 2.66
N SER A 102 5.39 -9.97 1.71
CA SER A 102 4.81 -11.31 1.79
C SER A 102 5.90 -12.37 1.91
N GLU A 103 6.94 -12.25 1.11
CA GLU A 103 8.08 -13.17 1.15
C GLU A 103 8.85 -13.04 2.46
N ALA A 104 8.98 -11.82 2.97
CA ALA A 104 9.64 -11.61 4.27
C ALA A 104 8.86 -12.30 5.39
N LEU A 105 7.53 -12.23 5.34
CA LEU A 105 6.71 -12.92 6.34
C LEU A 105 6.86 -14.44 6.23
N GLU A 106 6.93 -14.97 5.01
CA GLU A 106 7.15 -16.39 4.82
C GLU A 106 8.46 -16.86 5.46
N ARG A 107 9.52 -16.09 5.28
CA ARG A 107 10.80 -16.40 5.90
C ARG A 107 10.73 -16.32 7.43
N TYR A 108 10.02 -15.32 7.93
CA TYR A 108 9.82 -15.18 9.38
C TYR A 108 9.04 -16.38 9.93
N ALA A 109 7.96 -16.76 9.24
CA ALA A 109 7.14 -17.91 9.65
C ALA A 109 7.98 -19.19 9.72
N GLU A 110 8.87 -19.37 8.75
CA GLU A 110 9.73 -20.54 8.75
C GLU A 110 10.64 -20.57 9.96
N LEU A 111 11.19 -19.41 10.32
CA LEU A 111 12.02 -19.31 11.51
C LEU A 111 11.23 -19.62 12.79
N VAL A 112 9.99 -19.15 12.85
CA VAL A 112 9.11 -19.44 13.99
C VAL A 112 8.87 -20.95 14.13
N TYR A 113 8.56 -21.60 13.01
CA TYR A 113 8.30 -23.04 13.03
C TYR A 113 9.55 -23.84 13.40
N GLN A 114 10.71 -23.42 12.88
CA GLN A 114 11.97 -24.06 13.23
C GLN A 114 12.27 -23.92 14.72
N ALA A 115 11.99 -22.75 15.29
CA ALA A 115 12.23 -22.52 16.70
C ALA A 115 11.32 -23.36 17.61
N ARG A 116 10.17 -23.80 17.10
CA ARG A 116 9.22 -24.59 17.86
C ARG A 116 9.48 -26.10 17.78
N GLU A 117 10.18 -26.56 16.77
CA GLU A 117 10.38 -27.98 16.58
C GLU A 117 11.33 -28.55 17.64
N PRO A 118 10.96 -29.63 18.29
CA PRO A 118 11.88 -30.28 19.22
C PRO A 118 13.03 -30.93 18.45
N LEU A 119 14.17 -30.90 19.04
CA LEU A 119 15.38 -31.47 18.40
C LEU A 119 15.41 -32.98 18.45
#